data_09dea3925083e459d78d85ffd294887a
#
_entry.id   09dea3925083e459d78d85ffd294887a
#
_cell.length_a   1.000
_cell.length_b   1.000
_cell.length_c   1.000
_cell.angle_alpha   90.00
_cell.angle_beta   90.00
_cell.angle_gamma   90.00
#
_symmetry.space_group_name_H-M   'P 1'
#
loop_
_entity.id
_entity.type
_entity.pdbx_description
1 polymer ?
#
loop_
_entity_poly.entity_id
_entity_poly.type
_entity_poly.pdbx_seq_one_letter_code
_entity_poly.pdbx_strand_id
1 'polypeptide(L)'
;MKRLHFTKCRTSLLAVLLAFSVAFVPVPPISDTSSDSAALITTAQAAQKNTKDRFSIKEVPKYNGKSSVAVHGNKPYFTSREKKNTNTFESYHKLDKLGRCGVAYANVSKDTMPTEARGEIGQIRPSGWHTVKYTGVVDGNYLYNRCHLIAYCLTAENANKKNLITGTRYMNVTGMLPFENEAADYIRETGNHVLYRVTPIFEGDNLVASGVEMEALSVEDNG
;
A
#
# COMPACT_ATOMS: atom_id res chain seq x y z
N MET A 1 -36.25 5.64 10.67
CA MET A 1 -35.94 6.19 9.32
C MET A 1 -35.60 7.66 9.48
N LYS A 2 -34.32 8.04 9.43
CA LYS A 2 -33.89 9.44 9.40
C LYS A 2 -33.24 9.69 8.04
N ARG A 3 -33.84 10.60 7.24
CA ARG A 3 -33.31 11.03 5.93
C ARG A 3 -32.19 12.03 6.15
N LEU A 4 -31.02 11.75 5.60
CA LEU A 4 -29.94 12.73 5.51
C LEU A 4 -30.17 13.63 4.30
N HIS A 5 -30.17 14.96 4.54
CA HIS A 5 -30.25 15.99 3.53
C HIS A 5 -28.82 16.31 3.05
N PHE A 6 -28.59 16.17 1.76
CA PHE A 6 -27.37 16.65 1.10
C PHE A 6 -27.54 18.14 0.73
N THR A 7 -26.73 18.98 1.34
CA THR A 7 -26.64 20.41 0.97
C THR A 7 -25.63 20.58 -0.17
N LYS A 8 -26.09 21.03 -1.33
CA LYS A 8 -25.22 21.36 -2.47
C LYS A 8 -24.47 22.65 -2.18
N CYS A 9 -23.16 22.60 -2.09
CA CYS A 9 -22.29 23.77 -2.06
C CYS A 9 -22.05 24.26 -3.49
N ARG A 10 -22.51 25.48 -3.80
CA ARG A 10 -22.22 26.21 -5.04
C ARG A 10 -20.93 26.99 -4.83
N THR A 11 -19.87 26.65 -5.54
CA THR A 11 -18.64 27.45 -5.62
C THR A 11 -18.75 28.47 -6.74
N SER A 12 -18.69 29.76 -6.36
CA SER A 12 -18.53 30.89 -7.30
C SER A 12 -17.07 31.01 -7.71
N LEU A 13 -16.82 31.01 -9.01
CA LEU A 13 -15.53 31.28 -9.64
C LEU A 13 -15.25 32.78 -9.57
N LEU A 14 -14.23 33.22 -8.85
CA LEU A 14 -13.67 34.56 -8.93
C LEU A 14 -12.25 34.46 -9.51
N ALA A 15 -12.08 34.89 -10.75
CA ALA A 15 -10.76 34.94 -11.39
C ALA A 15 -10.04 36.22 -10.95
N VAL A 16 -8.91 36.10 -10.27
CA VAL A 16 -8.00 37.21 -10.00
C VAL A 16 -6.71 36.97 -10.79
N LEU A 17 -6.48 37.85 -11.78
CA LEU A 17 -5.20 37.90 -12.48
C LEU A 17 -4.18 38.61 -11.57
N LEU A 18 -3.14 37.92 -11.13
CA LEU A 18 -1.97 38.49 -10.48
C LEU A 18 -0.75 38.31 -11.39
N ALA A 19 -0.24 39.43 -11.87
CA ALA A 19 1.04 39.48 -12.59
C ALA A 19 2.19 39.30 -11.58
N PHE A 20 2.97 38.21 -11.74
CA PHE A 20 4.19 37.99 -10.96
C PHE A 20 5.42 38.48 -11.74
N SER A 21 6.09 39.49 -11.18
CA SER A 21 7.46 39.84 -11.54
C SER A 21 8.43 38.82 -10.94
N VAL A 22 9.18 38.13 -11.79
CA VAL A 22 10.19 37.13 -11.39
C VAL A 22 11.42 37.87 -10.87
N ALA A 23 11.65 37.88 -9.57
CA ALA A 23 12.93 38.21 -8.98
C ALA A 23 13.83 36.96 -8.96
N PHE A 24 14.96 37.04 -9.64
CA PHE A 24 15.97 35.99 -9.68
C PHE A 24 16.70 35.95 -8.33
N VAL A 25 16.43 34.96 -7.49
CA VAL A 25 17.20 34.68 -6.27
C VAL A 25 18.20 33.58 -6.59
N PRO A 26 19.51 33.77 -6.38
CA PRO A 26 20.49 32.70 -6.58
C PRO A 26 20.27 31.59 -5.55
N VAL A 27 20.07 30.37 -6.03
CA VAL A 27 19.94 29.16 -5.21
C VAL A 27 21.34 28.78 -4.71
N PRO A 28 21.55 28.62 -3.38
CA PRO A 28 22.80 28.05 -2.88
C PRO A 28 22.94 26.59 -3.33
N PRO A 29 24.17 26.05 -3.46
CA PRO A 29 24.37 24.67 -3.86
C PRO A 29 23.73 23.73 -2.83
N ILE A 30 22.90 22.81 -3.31
CA ILE A 30 22.27 21.73 -2.52
C ILE A 30 23.42 20.84 -2.05
N SER A 31 23.66 20.81 -0.75
CA SER A 31 24.53 19.82 -0.13
C SER A 31 23.84 18.44 -0.27
N ASP A 32 24.56 17.48 -0.85
CA ASP A 32 24.13 16.09 -1.02
C ASP A 32 23.68 15.47 0.30
N THR A 33 22.39 15.33 0.48
CA THR A 33 21.77 14.50 1.54
C THR A 33 21.54 13.07 1.07
N SER A 34 22.50 12.54 0.27
CA SER A 34 22.40 11.19 -0.32
C SER A 34 22.58 10.03 0.67
N SER A 35 23.03 10.31 1.91
CA SER A 35 23.32 9.26 2.90
C SER A 35 22.06 8.65 3.52
N ASP A 36 21.01 9.44 3.75
CA ASP A 36 19.81 8.96 4.45
C ASP A 36 18.91 8.12 3.55
N SER A 37 18.78 8.50 2.28
CA SER A 37 18.02 7.69 1.29
C SER A 37 18.66 6.33 1.03
N ALA A 38 19.98 6.25 1.00
CA ALA A 38 20.71 5.00 0.83
C ALA A 38 20.55 4.09 2.07
N ALA A 39 20.54 4.66 3.27
CA ALA A 39 20.32 3.91 4.51
C ALA A 39 18.90 3.36 4.60
N LEU A 40 17.88 4.11 4.16
CA LEU A 40 16.48 3.67 4.12
C LEU A 40 16.27 2.57 3.07
N ILE A 41 16.87 2.70 1.88
CA ILE A 41 16.83 1.64 0.85
C ILE A 41 17.50 0.37 1.34
N THR A 42 18.64 0.49 2.04
CA THR A 42 19.35 -0.66 2.62
C THR A 42 18.51 -1.32 3.72
N THR A 43 17.78 -0.55 4.52
CA THR A 43 16.90 -1.07 5.58
C THR A 43 15.71 -1.83 5.00
N ALA A 44 15.10 -1.31 3.93
CA ALA A 44 14.00 -1.99 3.23
C ALA A 44 14.46 -3.29 2.54
N GLN A 45 15.67 -3.29 1.96
CA GLN A 45 16.27 -4.50 1.38
C GLN A 45 16.65 -5.54 2.45
N ALA A 46 17.13 -5.09 3.62
CA ALA A 46 17.42 -5.97 4.75
C ALA A 46 16.13 -6.56 5.35
N ALA A 47 15.06 -5.76 5.45
CA ALA A 47 13.75 -6.22 5.87
C ALA A 47 13.21 -7.31 4.92
N GLN A 48 13.39 -7.13 3.62
CA GLN A 48 12.99 -8.12 2.62
C GLN A 48 13.77 -9.44 2.73
N LYS A 49 15.09 -9.39 2.97
CA LYS A 49 15.90 -10.60 3.20
C LYS A 49 15.41 -11.36 4.43
N ASN A 50 15.09 -10.65 5.50
CA ASN A 50 14.55 -11.22 6.72
C ASN A 50 13.15 -11.80 6.58
N THR A 51 12.27 -11.21 5.74
CA THR A 51 10.92 -11.75 5.51
C THR A 51 10.93 -13.03 4.71
N LYS A 52 11.79 -13.13 3.70
CA LYS A 52 11.90 -14.35 2.88
C LYS A 52 12.30 -15.57 3.72
N ASP A 53 13.08 -15.37 4.79
CA ASP A 53 13.52 -16.41 5.70
C ASP A 53 12.51 -16.73 6.82
N ARG A 54 11.44 -15.90 6.98
CA ARG A 54 10.50 -16.00 8.09
C ARG A 54 9.09 -16.43 7.67
N PHE A 55 8.67 -16.14 6.45
CA PHE A 55 7.37 -16.56 5.93
C PHE A 55 7.49 -17.93 5.26
N SER A 56 6.61 -18.85 5.65
CA SER A 56 6.42 -20.11 4.94
C SER A 56 4.95 -20.29 4.62
N ILE A 57 4.64 -20.45 3.34
CA ILE A 57 3.26 -20.76 2.89
C ILE A 57 2.71 -22.04 3.54
N LYS A 58 3.60 -22.94 4.03
CA LYS A 58 3.21 -24.17 4.73
C LYS A 58 2.56 -23.89 6.10
N GLU A 59 2.79 -22.70 6.67
CA GLU A 59 2.16 -22.27 7.93
C GLU A 59 0.75 -21.77 7.72
N VAL A 60 0.38 -21.44 6.48
CA VAL A 60 -0.99 -21.02 6.13
C VAL A 60 -1.89 -22.26 6.12
N PRO A 61 -2.91 -22.33 6.97
CA PRO A 61 -3.82 -23.47 6.99
C PRO A 61 -4.61 -23.55 5.68
N LYS A 62 -5.14 -24.72 5.37
CA LYS A 62 -6.02 -24.89 4.23
C LYS A 62 -7.23 -23.95 4.37
N TYR A 63 -7.69 -23.43 3.23
CA TYR A 63 -8.87 -22.56 3.20
C TYR A 63 -10.08 -23.22 3.88
N ASN A 64 -10.67 -22.50 4.81
CA ASN A 64 -11.80 -22.95 5.65
C ASN A 64 -13.00 -22.00 5.57
N GLY A 65 -13.10 -21.21 4.51
CA GLY A 65 -14.15 -20.20 4.32
C GLY A 65 -13.79 -18.79 4.84
N LYS A 66 -12.67 -18.63 5.54
CA LYS A 66 -12.21 -17.30 6.02
C LYS A 66 -11.32 -16.63 4.99
N SER A 67 -11.52 -15.32 4.79
CA SER A 67 -10.73 -14.50 3.86
C SER A 67 -9.31 -14.21 4.32
N SER A 68 -9.06 -14.32 5.62
CA SER A 68 -7.78 -14.07 6.27
C SER A 68 -7.55 -15.03 7.43
N VAL A 69 -6.28 -15.21 7.78
CA VAL A 69 -5.84 -16.01 8.92
C VAL A 69 -4.67 -15.32 9.59
N ALA A 70 -4.66 -15.29 10.91
CA ALA A 70 -3.51 -14.81 11.67
C ALA A 70 -2.35 -15.81 11.54
N VAL A 71 -1.16 -15.31 11.19
CA VAL A 71 0.09 -16.06 11.16
C VAL A 71 1.05 -15.52 12.22
N HIS A 72 2.05 -16.29 12.60
CA HIS A 72 3.07 -15.89 13.60
C HIS A 72 2.47 -15.44 14.96
N GLY A 73 1.32 -15.99 15.35
CA GLY A 73 0.62 -15.58 16.56
C GLY A 73 0.16 -14.10 16.53
N ASN A 74 -0.11 -13.57 15.35
CA ASN A 74 -0.48 -12.17 15.09
C ASN A 74 0.60 -11.16 15.54
N LYS A 75 1.88 -11.51 15.38
CA LYS A 75 3.00 -10.64 15.72
C LYS A 75 3.82 -10.31 14.47
N PRO A 76 3.86 -9.04 14.04
CA PRO A 76 4.63 -8.64 12.87
C PRO A 76 6.14 -8.70 13.14
N TYR A 77 6.89 -9.04 12.11
CA TYR A 77 8.36 -9.16 12.17
C TYR A 77 9.05 -7.84 11.83
N PHE A 78 8.92 -6.84 12.68
CA PHE A 78 9.72 -5.62 12.60
C PHE A 78 10.86 -5.67 13.61
N THR A 79 12.04 -5.22 13.18
CA THR A 79 13.21 -5.10 14.05
C THR A 79 13.01 -4.01 15.10
N SER A 80 13.76 -4.06 16.20
CA SER A 80 13.71 -3.02 17.23
C SER A 80 14.08 -1.62 16.70
N ARG A 81 14.88 -1.54 15.61
CA ARG A 81 15.23 -0.29 14.94
C ARG A 81 14.03 0.23 14.13
N GLU A 82 13.36 -0.64 13.36
CA GLU A 82 12.18 -0.26 12.57
C GLU A 82 11.07 0.25 13.49
N LYS A 83 10.80 -0.44 14.60
CA LYS A 83 9.78 -0.08 15.58
C LYS A 83 9.95 1.27 16.26
N LYS A 84 11.13 1.88 16.15
CA LYS A 84 11.45 3.22 16.71
C LYS A 84 11.51 4.31 15.64
N ASN A 85 11.29 3.95 14.38
CA ASN A 85 11.41 4.91 13.27
C ASN A 85 10.09 5.65 13.07
N THR A 86 10.09 6.94 13.35
CA THR A 86 8.96 7.85 13.10
C THR A 86 9.11 8.64 11.80
N ASN A 87 10.15 8.37 10.98
CA ASN A 87 10.27 8.98 9.67
C ASN A 87 9.39 8.24 8.66
N THR A 88 8.59 8.98 7.91
CA THR A 88 7.81 8.43 6.80
C THR A 88 8.71 7.96 5.66
N PHE A 89 8.37 6.85 5.06
CA PHE A 89 9.01 6.35 3.85
C PHE A 89 8.10 5.39 3.10
N GLU A 90 8.40 5.19 1.84
CA GLU A 90 7.80 4.17 0.98
C GLU A 90 8.90 3.42 0.24
N SER A 91 8.76 2.12 0.12
CA SER A 91 9.70 1.25 -0.58
C SER A 91 8.96 0.15 -1.31
N TYR A 92 9.16 0.08 -2.62
CA TYR A 92 8.57 -0.92 -3.50
C TYR A 92 9.69 -1.70 -4.17
N HIS A 93 9.77 -2.98 -3.86
CA HIS A 93 10.81 -3.84 -4.43
C HIS A 93 10.74 -3.89 -5.96
N LYS A 94 11.88 -4.09 -6.60
CA LYS A 94 11.95 -4.28 -8.06
C LYS A 94 11.14 -5.51 -8.44
N LEU A 95 10.51 -5.46 -9.62
CA LEU A 95 9.87 -6.63 -10.21
C LEU A 95 10.91 -7.74 -10.39
N ASP A 96 10.51 -8.98 -10.18
CA ASP A 96 11.36 -10.13 -10.44
C ASP A 96 11.49 -10.41 -11.96
N LYS A 97 12.22 -11.46 -12.31
CA LYS A 97 12.44 -11.89 -13.71
C LYS A 97 11.15 -12.27 -14.45
N LEU A 98 10.08 -12.58 -13.73
CA LEU A 98 8.74 -12.88 -14.27
C LEU A 98 7.82 -11.65 -14.28
N GLY A 99 8.33 -10.47 -13.90
CA GLY A 99 7.56 -9.24 -13.82
C GLY A 99 6.62 -9.16 -12.61
N ARG A 100 6.80 -10.01 -11.60
CA ARG A 100 5.99 -10.05 -10.38
C ARG A 100 6.49 -9.04 -9.36
N CYS A 101 5.57 -8.44 -8.59
CA CYS A 101 5.92 -7.57 -7.47
C CYS A 101 6.63 -8.34 -6.36
N GLY A 102 7.58 -7.69 -5.71
CA GLY A 102 8.12 -8.11 -4.42
C GLY A 102 7.44 -7.38 -3.27
N VAL A 103 8.12 -7.31 -2.12
CA VAL A 103 7.61 -6.66 -0.91
C VAL A 103 7.36 -5.17 -1.15
N ALA A 104 6.22 -4.68 -0.68
CA ALA A 104 5.95 -3.27 -0.49
C ALA A 104 6.03 -2.96 1.01
N TYR A 105 6.74 -1.90 1.38
CA TYR A 105 6.99 -1.54 2.78
C TYR A 105 6.99 -0.02 2.95
N ALA A 106 6.25 0.45 3.93
CA ALA A 106 6.14 1.88 4.23
C ALA A 106 6.07 2.13 5.74
N ASN A 107 6.46 3.33 6.15
CA ASN A 107 6.04 3.92 7.41
C ASN A 107 5.02 5.01 7.09
N VAL A 108 3.76 4.70 7.33
CA VAL A 108 2.61 5.49 6.92
C VAL A 108 2.23 6.46 8.01
N SER A 109 1.91 7.70 7.64
CA SER A 109 1.37 8.72 8.53
C SER A 109 0.31 9.55 7.82
N LYS A 110 -0.25 10.56 8.47
CA LYS A 110 -1.16 11.53 7.81
C LYS A 110 -0.53 12.20 6.59
N ASP A 111 0.79 12.41 6.61
CA ASP A 111 1.51 13.10 5.52
C ASP A 111 1.64 12.24 4.26
N THR A 112 1.56 10.91 4.38
CA THR A 112 1.60 10.01 3.22
C THR A 112 0.21 9.74 2.64
N MET A 113 -0.86 10.05 3.38
CA MET A 113 -2.23 9.80 2.94
C MET A 113 -2.63 10.74 1.80
N PRO A 114 -3.53 10.31 0.90
CA PRO A 114 -3.93 11.12 -0.23
C PRO A 114 -4.69 12.36 0.18
N THR A 115 -4.36 13.48 -0.45
CA THR A 115 -5.10 14.74 -0.41
C THR A 115 -6.02 14.91 -1.64
N GLU A 116 -5.88 14.03 -2.63
CA GLU A 116 -6.63 14.04 -3.88
C GLU A 116 -7.41 12.75 -4.08
N ALA A 117 -8.39 12.79 -4.98
CA ALA A 117 -9.13 11.60 -5.35
C ALA A 117 -8.24 10.61 -6.13
N ARG A 118 -8.48 9.31 -5.94
CA ARG A 118 -7.77 8.25 -6.65
C ARG A 118 -7.95 8.38 -8.16
N GLY A 119 -6.84 8.33 -8.90
CA GLY A 119 -6.82 8.34 -10.35
C GLY A 119 -7.03 6.96 -10.98
N GLU A 120 -7.06 6.95 -12.32
CA GLU A 120 -7.19 5.73 -13.11
C GLU A 120 -5.92 4.87 -13.04
N ILE A 121 -6.10 3.55 -12.96
CA ILE A 121 -5.00 2.55 -12.96
C ILE A 121 -5.14 1.52 -14.07
N GLY A 122 -6.08 1.71 -14.99
CA GLY A 122 -6.39 0.78 -16.07
C GLY A 122 -5.23 0.46 -17.01
N GLN A 123 -4.30 1.41 -17.17
CA GLN A 123 -3.09 1.30 -17.99
C GLN A 123 -2.04 0.35 -17.40
N ILE A 124 -2.06 0.10 -16.10
CA ILE A 124 -1.11 -0.84 -15.48
C ILE A 124 -1.59 -2.28 -15.69
N ARG A 125 -0.70 -3.11 -16.16
CA ARG A 125 -0.91 -4.55 -16.33
C ARG A 125 0.07 -5.31 -15.47
N PRO A 126 -0.32 -5.71 -14.24
CA PRO A 126 0.52 -6.54 -13.38
C PRO A 126 0.80 -7.91 -14.03
N SER A 127 1.75 -8.67 -13.49
CA SER A 127 2.00 -10.05 -13.93
C SER A 127 0.70 -10.85 -13.94
N GLY A 128 0.50 -11.68 -14.95
CA GLY A 128 -0.69 -12.53 -15.11
C GLY A 128 -2.00 -11.78 -15.34
N TRP A 129 -1.97 -10.46 -15.64
CA TRP A 129 -3.20 -9.69 -15.86
C TRP A 129 -4.00 -10.18 -17.05
N HIS A 130 -5.22 -10.59 -16.79
CA HIS A 130 -6.24 -10.88 -17.81
C HIS A 130 -7.63 -10.58 -17.25
N THR A 131 -8.59 -10.40 -18.15
CA THR A 131 -9.97 -10.10 -17.77
C THR A 131 -10.79 -11.38 -17.79
N VAL A 132 -11.38 -11.75 -16.65
CA VAL A 132 -12.31 -12.87 -16.53
C VAL A 132 -13.59 -12.38 -15.88
N LYS A 133 -14.73 -12.72 -16.49
CA LYS A 133 -16.06 -12.38 -15.99
C LYS A 133 -16.84 -13.62 -15.60
N TYR A 134 -17.50 -13.56 -14.45
CA TYR A 134 -18.47 -14.53 -13.95
C TYR A 134 -19.71 -13.80 -13.51
N THR A 135 -20.65 -13.58 -14.45
CA THR A 135 -21.88 -12.84 -14.20
C THR A 135 -22.75 -13.57 -13.16
N GLY A 136 -23.15 -12.86 -12.11
CA GLY A 136 -24.00 -13.39 -11.04
C GLY A 136 -23.28 -14.32 -10.06
N VAL A 137 -21.98 -14.57 -10.21
CA VAL A 137 -21.17 -15.44 -9.32
C VAL A 137 -20.19 -14.62 -8.50
N VAL A 138 -19.54 -13.64 -9.13
CA VAL A 138 -18.57 -12.74 -8.49
C VAL A 138 -19.20 -11.37 -8.36
N ASP A 139 -19.15 -10.77 -7.18
CA ASP A 139 -19.56 -9.38 -6.96
C ASP A 139 -18.81 -8.46 -7.94
N GLY A 140 -19.54 -7.58 -8.65
CA GLY A 140 -19.00 -6.75 -9.72
C GLY A 140 -18.62 -7.52 -11.00
N ASN A 141 -18.91 -8.82 -11.08
CA ASN A 141 -18.72 -9.72 -12.23
C ASN A 141 -17.26 -9.99 -12.65
N TYR A 142 -16.26 -9.28 -12.18
CA TYR A 142 -14.86 -9.49 -12.55
C TYR A 142 -14.12 -10.29 -11.49
N LEU A 143 -13.51 -11.41 -11.89
CA LEU A 143 -12.75 -12.27 -11.00
C LEU A 143 -11.52 -11.58 -10.46
N TYR A 144 -10.78 -10.86 -11.32
CA TYR A 144 -9.51 -10.24 -10.97
C TYR A 144 -9.61 -8.72 -10.84
N ASN A 145 -8.89 -8.22 -9.85
CA ASN A 145 -8.64 -6.80 -9.60
C ASN A 145 -7.14 -6.50 -9.76
N ARG A 146 -6.82 -5.24 -10.05
CA ARG A 146 -5.51 -4.67 -9.79
C ARG A 146 -5.47 -4.32 -8.32
N CYS A 147 -4.87 -5.19 -7.51
CA CYS A 147 -4.78 -5.01 -6.06
C CYS A 147 -3.54 -4.19 -5.75
N HIS A 148 -3.69 -3.08 -5.03
CA HIS A 148 -2.55 -2.43 -4.43
C HIS A 148 -2.00 -3.32 -3.31
N LEU A 149 -0.67 -3.42 -3.18
CA LEU A 149 -0.03 -4.02 -2.00
C LEU A 149 -0.18 -3.09 -0.81
N ILE A 150 0.21 -1.82 -0.97
CA ILE A 150 -0.14 -0.76 -0.02
C ILE A 150 -1.24 0.08 -0.64
N ALA A 151 -2.37 0.19 0.05
CA ALA A 151 -3.57 0.85 -0.46
C ALA A 151 -3.33 2.34 -0.76
N TYR A 152 -4.04 2.86 -1.77
CA TYR A 152 -4.01 4.29 -2.11
C TYR A 152 -4.32 5.19 -0.91
N CYS A 153 -5.26 4.80 -0.05
CA CYS A 153 -5.64 5.57 1.13
C CYS A 153 -4.52 5.68 2.18
N LEU A 154 -3.44 4.91 2.08
CA LEU A 154 -2.31 4.93 3.00
C LEU A 154 -1.13 5.76 2.49
N THR A 155 -0.82 5.68 1.18
CA THR A 155 0.40 6.28 0.63
C THR A 155 0.17 7.15 -0.60
N ALA A 156 -1.08 7.40 -1.01
CA ALA A 156 -1.40 8.12 -2.24
C ALA A 156 -0.77 7.55 -3.52
N GLU A 157 -0.08 6.39 -3.42
CA GLU A 157 0.59 5.76 -4.55
C GLU A 157 -0.43 5.09 -5.48
N ASN A 158 -0.68 5.69 -6.64
CA ASN A 158 -1.80 5.30 -7.50
C ASN A 158 -1.41 4.25 -8.55
N ALA A 159 -0.62 4.63 -9.55
CA ALA A 159 -0.36 3.84 -10.75
C ALA A 159 1.05 3.23 -10.77
N ASN A 160 1.56 2.82 -9.63
CA ASN A 160 2.87 2.21 -9.49
C ASN A 160 2.80 0.71 -9.82
N LYS A 161 3.47 0.30 -10.92
CA LYS A 161 3.54 -1.11 -11.33
C LYS A 161 4.22 -2.03 -10.31
N LYS A 162 5.00 -1.49 -9.37
CA LYS A 162 5.64 -2.25 -8.29
C LYS A 162 4.75 -2.42 -7.06
N ASN A 163 3.62 -1.71 -7.04
CA ASN A 163 2.62 -1.75 -5.97
C ASN A 163 1.31 -2.42 -6.40
N LEU A 164 1.23 -2.92 -7.64
CA LEU A 164 0.00 -3.50 -8.18
C LEU A 164 0.22 -4.96 -8.59
N ILE A 165 -0.59 -5.84 -8.05
CA ILE A 165 -0.62 -7.26 -8.40
C ILE A 165 -1.97 -7.64 -9.03
N THR A 166 -1.98 -8.73 -9.80
CA THR A 166 -3.22 -9.41 -10.17
C THR A 166 -3.65 -10.28 -9.00
N GLY A 167 -4.79 -9.98 -8.43
CA GLY A 167 -5.39 -10.77 -7.36
C GLY A 167 -6.89 -10.93 -7.57
N THR A 168 -7.51 -11.87 -6.88
CA THR A 168 -8.97 -12.02 -6.96
C THR A 168 -9.67 -10.82 -6.31
N ARG A 169 -10.87 -10.49 -6.80
CA ARG A 169 -11.71 -9.47 -6.15
C ARG A 169 -12.00 -9.82 -4.69
N TYR A 170 -12.20 -11.11 -4.41
CA TYR A 170 -12.41 -11.59 -3.04
C TYR A 170 -11.21 -11.28 -2.13
N MET A 171 -9.98 -11.59 -2.58
CA MET A 171 -8.77 -11.24 -1.85
C MET A 171 -8.67 -9.73 -1.61
N ASN A 172 -8.90 -8.93 -2.66
CA ASN A 172 -8.78 -7.48 -2.57
C ASN A 172 -9.81 -6.85 -1.64
N VAL A 173 -11.09 -7.21 -1.79
CA VAL A 173 -12.20 -6.49 -1.12
C VAL A 173 -12.56 -7.13 0.23
N THR A 174 -12.51 -8.47 0.32
CA THR A 174 -12.88 -9.17 1.55
C THR A 174 -11.65 -9.53 2.39
N GLY A 175 -10.51 -9.77 1.75
CA GLY A 175 -9.26 -10.11 2.44
C GLY A 175 -8.47 -8.90 2.90
N MET A 176 -8.10 -7.99 1.98
CA MET A 176 -7.15 -6.91 2.25
C MET A 176 -7.83 -5.63 2.79
N LEU A 177 -8.88 -5.17 2.12
CA LEU A 177 -9.53 -3.88 2.41
C LEU A 177 -9.91 -3.64 3.88
N PRO A 178 -10.39 -4.63 4.67
CA PRO A 178 -10.67 -4.40 6.09
C PRO A 178 -9.44 -3.94 6.88
N PHE A 179 -8.27 -4.57 6.66
CA PHE A 179 -7.02 -4.23 7.35
C PHE A 179 -6.43 -2.90 6.85
N GLU A 180 -6.60 -2.60 5.56
CA GLU A 180 -6.22 -1.31 4.98
C GLU A 180 -7.00 -0.16 5.62
N ASN A 181 -8.31 -0.34 5.79
CA ASN A 181 -9.17 0.64 6.45
C ASN A 181 -8.84 0.79 7.93
N GLU A 182 -8.60 -0.31 8.65
CA GLU A 182 -8.22 -0.29 10.07
C GLU A 182 -6.95 0.54 10.28
N ALA A 183 -5.90 0.29 9.47
CA ALA A 183 -4.68 1.08 9.52
C ALA A 183 -4.91 2.57 9.20
N ALA A 184 -5.73 2.85 8.16
CA ALA A 184 -6.04 4.21 7.76
C ALA A 184 -6.85 4.97 8.82
N ASP A 185 -7.81 4.32 9.45
CA ASP A 185 -8.64 4.92 10.49
C ASP A 185 -7.82 5.17 11.75
N TYR A 186 -6.98 4.21 12.17
CA TYR A 186 -6.03 4.41 13.27
C TYR A 186 -5.15 5.66 13.06
N ILE A 187 -4.56 5.81 11.87
CA ILE A 187 -3.71 6.97 11.56
C ILE A 187 -4.51 8.28 11.60
N ARG A 188 -5.74 8.28 11.09
CA ARG A 188 -6.62 9.48 11.11
C ARG A 188 -6.99 9.89 12.54
N GLU A 189 -7.29 8.92 13.38
CA GLU A 189 -7.72 9.16 14.76
C GLU A 189 -6.58 9.59 15.66
N THR A 190 -5.44 8.92 15.58
CA THR A 190 -4.31 9.13 16.51
C THR A 190 -3.27 10.11 16.00
N GLY A 191 -3.04 10.16 14.69
CA GLY A 191 -1.91 10.86 14.07
C GLY A 191 -0.59 10.10 14.17
N ASN A 192 -0.59 8.90 14.74
CA ASN A 192 0.58 8.05 14.89
C ASN A 192 1.01 7.42 13.56
N HIS A 193 2.26 6.96 13.52
CA HIS A 193 2.81 6.22 12.39
C HIS A 193 2.44 4.74 12.45
N VAL A 194 2.28 4.14 11.28
CA VAL A 194 2.10 2.69 11.14
C VAL A 194 3.17 2.13 10.19
N LEU A 195 4.04 1.28 10.70
CA LEU A 195 4.85 0.41 9.85
C LEU A 195 3.91 -0.57 9.15
N TYR A 196 3.89 -0.53 7.83
CA TYR A 196 2.99 -1.33 7.01
C TYR A 196 3.76 -2.06 5.93
N ARG A 197 3.72 -3.39 5.93
CA ARG A 197 4.45 -4.22 4.98
C ARG A 197 3.54 -5.28 4.38
N VAL A 198 3.60 -5.41 3.06
CA VAL A 198 2.83 -6.42 2.34
C VAL A 198 3.77 -7.23 1.45
N THR A 199 3.73 -8.54 1.65
CA THR A 199 4.52 -9.52 0.89
C THR A 199 3.57 -10.33 0.01
N PRO A 200 3.61 -10.17 -1.32
CA PRO A 200 2.82 -11.00 -2.20
C PRO A 200 3.38 -12.43 -2.26
N ILE A 201 2.49 -13.40 -2.28
CA ILE A 201 2.81 -14.83 -2.29
C ILE A 201 2.56 -15.39 -3.68
N PHE A 202 3.61 -15.92 -4.30
CA PHE A 202 3.54 -16.57 -5.59
C PHE A 202 4.04 -18.01 -5.46
N GLU A 203 3.28 -18.96 -5.97
CA GLU A 203 3.67 -20.38 -6.00
C GLU A 203 4.43 -20.69 -7.29
N GLY A 204 5.66 -21.17 -7.19
CA GLY A 204 6.50 -21.48 -8.34
C GLY A 204 6.60 -20.31 -9.33
N ASP A 205 6.32 -20.55 -10.59
CA ASP A 205 6.34 -19.56 -11.67
C ASP A 205 4.96 -18.93 -11.94
N ASN A 206 3.98 -19.11 -11.07
CA ASN A 206 2.67 -18.49 -11.20
C ASN A 206 2.79 -16.96 -11.25
N LEU A 207 2.07 -16.34 -12.19
CA LEU A 207 2.08 -14.88 -12.41
C LEU A 207 0.99 -14.15 -11.62
N VAL A 208 -0.01 -14.88 -11.12
CA VAL A 208 -1.07 -14.37 -10.25
C VAL A 208 -0.73 -14.73 -8.81
N ALA A 209 -0.86 -13.78 -7.91
CA ALA A 209 -0.60 -14.03 -6.50
C ALA A 209 -1.64 -14.99 -5.90
N SER A 210 -1.18 -15.98 -5.14
CA SER A 210 -2.04 -16.89 -4.37
C SER A 210 -2.59 -16.23 -3.12
N GLY A 211 -1.92 -15.20 -2.63
CA GLY A 211 -2.29 -14.44 -1.44
C GLY A 211 -1.31 -13.33 -1.17
N VAL A 212 -1.50 -12.66 -0.04
CA VAL A 212 -0.56 -11.68 0.50
C VAL A 212 -0.41 -11.90 2.01
N GLU A 213 0.80 -11.69 2.52
CA GLU A 213 1.03 -11.49 3.95
C GLU A 213 1.00 -9.98 4.20
N MET A 214 0.17 -9.57 5.18
CA MET A 214 0.04 -8.17 5.60
C MET A 214 0.51 -8.04 7.04
N GLU A 215 1.44 -7.12 7.29
CA GLU A 215 1.98 -6.84 8.60
C GLU A 215 1.81 -5.34 8.90
N ALA A 216 1.28 -5.02 10.07
CA ALA A 216 1.15 -3.64 10.54
C ALA A 216 1.58 -3.54 12.01
N LEU A 217 2.17 -2.41 12.37
CA LEU A 217 2.52 -2.08 13.76
C LEU A 217 2.44 -0.56 13.93
N SER A 218 1.66 -0.10 14.88
CA SER A 218 1.71 1.31 15.30
C SER A 218 3.01 1.59 16.04
N VAL A 219 3.66 2.72 15.71
CA VAL A 219 5.04 2.98 16.15
C VAL A 219 5.08 3.59 17.54
N GLU A 220 4.29 4.62 17.80
CA GLU A 220 4.35 5.42 19.01
C GLU A 220 3.84 4.69 20.26
N ASP A 221 2.84 3.83 20.10
CA ASP A 221 2.25 3.03 21.18
C ASP A 221 2.73 1.58 21.22
N ASN A 222 3.62 1.22 20.26
CA ASN A 222 4.26 -0.09 20.17
C ASN A 222 3.31 -1.26 19.88
N GLY A 223 2.24 -1.00 19.11
CA GLY A 223 1.32 -2.00 18.58
C GLY A 223 0.09 -2.22 19.41
#